data_8bb314e4c202caaddea99cfc7092a51b
#
_entry.id   8bb314e4c202caaddea99cfc7092a51b
#
_cell.length_a   1.000
_cell.length_b   1.000
_cell.length_c   1.000
_cell.angle_alpha   90.00
_cell.angle_beta   90.00
_cell.angle_gamma   90.00
#
_symmetry.space_group_name_H-M   'P 1'
#
loop_
_entity.id
_entity.type
_entity.pdbx_description
1 polymer ?
#
loop_
_entity_poly.entity_id
_entity_poly.type
_entity_poly.pdbx_seq_one_letter_code
_entity_poly.pdbx_strand_id
1 'polypeptide(L)'
;MIYLDSAATTLQKPPQVARACAWAAGHLASPGRGGHRPAMAAGETAFACRQAAAELFHVPQPEQVVFTSSATHGLNIAIKSLVPPGGRVVISGYEHNAVTRPLHAIPGVTVAVAGGPLFAPQDTLAAFDRLITPDTSAVICTH
;
A
#
# COMPACT_ATOMS: atom_id res chain seq x y z
N MET A 1 13.09 -19.77 -18.27
CA MET A 1 13.47 -18.38 -17.93
C MET A 1 13.44 -18.23 -16.41
N ILE A 2 14.49 -17.71 -15.81
CA ILE A 2 14.52 -17.37 -14.38
C ILE A 2 14.08 -15.92 -14.24
N TYR A 3 13.02 -15.66 -13.46
CA TYR A 3 12.48 -14.33 -13.21
C TYR A 3 12.68 -13.95 -11.75
N LEU A 4 13.45 -12.89 -11.50
CA LEU A 4 13.86 -12.46 -10.15
C LEU A 4 13.33 -11.07 -9.76
N ASP A 5 12.36 -10.53 -10.53
CA ASP A 5 11.83 -9.18 -10.33
C ASP A 5 10.35 -9.18 -9.89
N SER A 6 9.95 -10.19 -9.12
CA SER A 6 8.59 -10.30 -8.60
C SER A 6 8.21 -9.17 -7.63
N ALA A 7 9.19 -8.49 -7.04
CA ALA A 7 8.97 -7.31 -6.21
C ALA A 7 8.40 -6.14 -7.02
N ALA A 8 8.80 -5.97 -8.27
CA ALA A 8 8.24 -4.97 -9.17
C ALA A 8 6.85 -5.39 -9.68
N THR A 9 6.72 -6.62 -10.16
CA THR A 9 5.45 -7.23 -10.58
C THR A 9 5.59 -8.74 -10.73
N THR A 10 4.53 -9.48 -10.43
CA THR A 10 4.48 -10.93 -10.66
C THR A 10 4.35 -11.22 -12.15
N LEU A 11 5.31 -11.93 -12.75
CA LEU A 11 5.25 -12.32 -14.15
C LEU A 11 4.17 -13.38 -14.39
N GLN A 12 4.20 -14.46 -13.60
CA GLN A 12 3.23 -15.54 -13.69
C GLN A 12 2.09 -15.31 -12.71
N LYS A 13 0.98 -14.82 -13.21
CA LYS A 13 -0.24 -14.64 -12.41
C LYS A 13 -1.04 -15.96 -12.38
N PRO A 14 -1.74 -16.26 -11.28
CA PRO A 14 -2.67 -17.38 -11.25
C PRO A 14 -3.66 -17.32 -12.44
N PRO A 15 -3.99 -18.45 -13.10
CA PRO A 15 -4.89 -18.44 -14.24
C PRO A 15 -6.28 -17.85 -13.94
N GLN A 16 -6.69 -17.89 -12.67
CA GLN A 16 -7.94 -17.30 -12.20
C GLN A 16 -7.98 -15.79 -12.40
N VAL A 17 -6.85 -15.10 -12.26
CA VAL A 17 -6.75 -13.64 -12.45
C VAL A 17 -7.10 -13.25 -13.87
N ALA A 18 -6.48 -13.90 -14.87
CA ALA A 18 -6.75 -13.64 -16.28
C ALA A 18 -8.22 -13.93 -16.64
N ARG A 19 -8.77 -15.04 -16.14
CA ARG A 19 -10.19 -15.41 -16.35
C ARG A 19 -11.13 -14.40 -15.74
N ALA A 20 -10.88 -13.95 -14.49
CA ALA A 20 -11.70 -12.96 -13.82
C ALA A 20 -11.68 -11.61 -14.54
N CYS A 21 -10.50 -11.16 -15.00
CA CYS A 21 -10.40 -9.93 -15.78
C CYS A 21 -11.17 -10.00 -17.11
N ALA A 22 -11.03 -11.10 -17.85
CA ALA A 22 -11.75 -11.30 -19.12
C ALA A 22 -13.26 -11.35 -18.91
N TRP A 23 -13.71 -12.05 -17.87
CA TRP A 23 -15.13 -12.10 -17.51
C TRP A 23 -15.66 -10.71 -17.12
N ALA A 24 -14.96 -10.00 -16.26
CA ALA A 24 -15.36 -8.66 -15.81
C ALA A 24 -15.50 -7.69 -16.98
N ALA A 25 -14.56 -7.70 -17.92
CA ALA A 25 -14.59 -6.83 -19.11
C ALA A 25 -15.83 -7.03 -19.99
N GLY A 26 -16.39 -8.25 -20.03
CA GLY A 26 -17.57 -8.56 -20.84
C GLY A 26 -18.91 -8.50 -20.08
N HIS A 27 -18.91 -8.44 -18.73
CA HIS A 27 -20.12 -8.65 -17.94
C HIS A 27 -20.40 -7.56 -16.90
N LEU A 28 -19.41 -6.76 -16.53
CA LEU A 28 -19.56 -5.72 -15.51
C LEU A 28 -19.68 -4.34 -16.13
N ALA A 29 -20.41 -3.47 -15.44
CA ALA A 29 -20.54 -2.06 -15.75
C ALA A 29 -19.99 -1.21 -14.59
N SER A 30 -20.19 0.11 -14.62
CA SER A 30 -19.72 1.01 -13.57
C SER A 30 -20.42 0.71 -12.24
N PRO A 31 -19.68 0.39 -11.17
CA PRO A 31 -20.26 0.14 -9.86
C PRO A 31 -20.86 1.42 -9.25
N GLY A 32 -21.96 1.28 -8.52
CA GLY A 32 -22.55 2.34 -7.70
C GLY A 32 -23.35 3.42 -8.43
N ARG A 33 -23.49 3.35 -9.77
CA ARG A 33 -24.23 4.36 -10.55
C ARG A 33 -25.49 3.86 -11.24
N GLY A 34 -25.83 2.60 -11.14
CA GLY A 34 -27.01 2.04 -11.81
C GLY A 34 -27.61 0.90 -11.01
N GLY A 35 -28.96 0.81 -11.05
CA GLY A 35 -29.71 -0.31 -10.47
C GLY A 35 -29.83 -1.53 -11.39
N HIS A 36 -29.15 -1.53 -12.53
CA HIS A 36 -29.19 -2.66 -13.46
C HIS A 36 -28.18 -3.75 -13.09
N ARG A 37 -28.50 -5.00 -13.45
CA ARG A 37 -27.75 -6.18 -13.04
C ARG A 37 -26.21 -6.10 -13.21
N PRO A 38 -25.65 -5.62 -14.35
CA PRO A 38 -24.20 -5.50 -14.49
C PRO A 38 -23.53 -4.51 -13.53
N ALA A 39 -24.22 -3.41 -13.17
CA ALA A 39 -23.68 -2.44 -12.22
C ALA A 39 -23.73 -2.96 -10.77
N MET A 40 -24.81 -3.68 -10.41
CA MET A 40 -24.92 -4.35 -9.11
C MET A 40 -23.84 -5.42 -8.95
N ALA A 41 -23.66 -6.28 -9.96
CA ALA A 41 -22.62 -7.30 -9.96
C ALA A 41 -21.19 -6.71 -9.85
N ALA A 42 -20.95 -5.54 -10.44
CA ALA A 42 -19.68 -4.84 -10.28
C ALA A 42 -19.46 -4.35 -8.83
N GLY A 43 -20.51 -3.81 -8.20
CA GLY A 43 -20.49 -3.41 -6.78
C GLY A 43 -20.23 -4.59 -5.86
N GLU A 44 -20.94 -5.69 -6.06
CA GLU A 44 -20.77 -6.94 -5.30
C GLU A 44 -19.35 -7.51 -5.45
N THR A 45 -18.81 -7.50 -6.68
CA THR A 45 -17.44 -7.96 -6.95
C THR A 45 -16.40 -7.10 -6.21
N ALA A 46 -16.56 -5.78 -6.24
CA ALA A 46 -15.67 -4.86 -5.52
C ALA A 46 -15.76 -5.06 -4.00
N PHE A 47 -16.96 -5.26 -3.47
CA PHE A 47 -17.16 -5.50 -2.05
C PHE A 47 -16.57 -6.85 -1.61
N ALA A 48 -16.80 -7.92 -2.35
CA ALA A 48 -16.21 -9.23 -2.10
C ALA A 48 -14.66 -9.18 -2.10
N CYS A 49 -14.06 -8.38 -2.98
CA CYS A 49 -12.61 -8.18 -2.97
C CYS A 49 -12.15 -7.45 -1.69
N ARG A 50 -12.89 -6.44 -1.21
CA ARG A 50 -12.60 -5.77 0.07
C ARG A 50 -12.71 -6.73 1.25
N GLN A 51 -13.73 -7.59 1.27
CA GLN A 51 -13.90 -8.61 2.31
C GLN A 51 -12.70 -9.56 2.34
N ALA A 52 -12.30 -10.10 1.19
CA ALA A 52 -11.14 -10.99 1.10
C ALA A 52 -9.83 -10.32 1.54
N ALA A 53 -9.63 -9.05 1.19
CA ALA A 53 -8.47 -8.29 1.64
C ALA A 53 -8.53 -7.98 3.14
N ALA A 54 -9.70 -7.62 3.66
CA ALA A 54 -9.89 -7.38 5.10
C ALA A 54 -9.60 -8.64 5.92
N GLU A 55 -10.07 -9.80 5.46
CA GLU A 55 -9.77 -11.09 6.08
C GLU A 55 -8.27 -11.41 6.06
N LEU A 56 -7.62 -11.25 4.89
CA LEU A 56 -6.19 -11.52 4.72
C LEU A 56 -5.29 -10.66 5.62
N PHE A 57 -5.64 -9.38 5.75
CA PHE A 57 -4.84 -8.40 6.50
C PHE A 57 -5.39 -8.13 7.92
N HIS A 58 -6.38 -8.90 8.38
CA HIS A 58 -7.03 -8.72 9.68
C HIS A 58 -7.56 -7.31 9.91
N VAL A 59 -8.10 -6.68 8.85
CA VAL A 59 -8.77 -5.38 8.94
C VAL A 59 -10.20 -5.61 9.46
N PRO A 60 -10.65 -4.89 10.52
CA PRO A 60 -11.93 -5.18 11.17
C PRO A 60 -13.16 -5.03 10.26
N GLN A 61 -13.12 -4.11 9.29
CA GLN A 61 -14.26 -3.80 8.44
C GLN A 61 -13.81 -3.67 6.97
N PRO A 62 -14.49 -4.33 6.01
CA PRO A 62 -14.17 -4.23 4.59
C PRO A 62 -14.20 -2.80 4.03
N GLU A 63 -14.99 -1.91 4.63
CA GLU A 63 -15.10 -0.50 4.24
C GLU A 63 -13.81 0.28 4.49
N GLN A 64 -12.93 -0.22 5.37
CA GLN A 64 -11.61 0.36 5.64
C GLN A 64 -10.57 -0.02 4.57
N VAL A 65 -10.92 -0.94 3.67
CA VAL A 65 -10.08 -1.30 2.52
C VAL A 65 -10.41 -0.37 1.35
N VAL A 66 -9.46 0.42 0.93
CA VAL A 66 -9.62 1.41 -0.16
C VAL A 66 -8.79 1.01 -1.36
N PHE A 67 -9.42 0.94 -2.55
CA PHE A 67 -8.70 0.72 -3.79
C PHE A 67 -8.03 1.99 -4.28
N THR A 68 -6.79 1.86 -4.74
CA THR A 68 -6.04 2.93 -5.40
C THR A 68 -5.52 2.44 -6.75
N SER A 69 -5.15 3.37 -7.63
CA SER A 69 -4.64 3.03 -8.97
C SER A 69 -3.25 2.37 -8.94
N SER A 70 -2.51 2.52 -7.84
CA SER A 70 -1.18 1.92 -7.64
C SER A 70 -0.75 2.04 -6.19
N ALA A 71 0.27 1.26 -5.78
CA ALA A 71 0.92 1.40 -4.47
C ALA A 71 1.47 2.83 -4.27
N THR A 72 2.05 3.43 -5.31
CA THR A 72 2.53 4.83 -5.28
C THR A 72 1.40 5.80 -4.93
N HIS A 73 0.22 5.62 -5.51
CA HIS A 73 -0.95 6.45 -5.20
C HIS A 73 -1.42 6.25 -3.76
N GLY A 74 -1.53 5.00 -3.31
CA GLY A 74 -1.90 4.68 -1.94
C GLY A 74 -0.94 5.27 -0.91
N LEU A 75 0.37 5.11 -1.12
CA LEU A 75 1.41 5.70 -0.26
C LEU A 75 1.36 7.22 -0.22
N ASN A 76 1.13 7.89 -1.36
CA ASN A 76 0.97 9.35 -1.40
C ASN A 76 -0.24 9.82 -0.58
N ILE A 77 -1.37 9.11 -0.68
CA ILE A 77 -2.55 9.42 0.13
C ILE A 77 -2.22 9.25 1.62
N ALA A 78 -1.70 8.09 2.01
CA ALA A 78 -1.39 7.77 3.39
C ALA A 78 -0.38 8.77 4.01
N ILE A 79 0.74 9.01 3.34
CA ILE A 79 1.80 9.90 3.82
C ILE A 79 1.28 11.33 3.99
N LYS A 80 0.59 11.88 2.98
CA LYS A 80 0.07 13.25 3.03
C LYS A 80 -1.08 13.43 4.03
N SER A 81 -1.78 12.35 4.38
CA SER A 81 -2.85 12.39 5.38
C SER A 81 -2.33 12.25 6.82
N LEU A 82 -1.25 11.50 7.01
CA LEU A 82 -0.74 11.15 8.36
C LEU A 82 0.41 12.06 8.82
N VAL A 83 1.18 12.61 7.88
CA VAL A 83 2.36 13.42 8.21
C VAL A 83 2.04 14.91 8.09
N PRO A 84 1.96 15.63 9.20
CA PRO A 84 1.73 17.07 9.17
C PRO A 84 2.99 17.83 8.71
N PRO A 85 2.86 19.08 8.21
CA PRO A 85 4.00 19.98 8.02
C PRO A 85 4.81 20.11 9.31
N GLY A 86 6.14 20.07 9.19
CA GLY A 86 7.05 20.09 10.34
C GLY A 86 7.14 18.79 11.13
N GLY A 87 6.38 17.75 10.72
CA GLY A 87 6.37 16.47 11.40
C GLY A 87 7.70 15.71 11.30
N ARG A 88 7.92 14.79 12.24
CA ARG A 88 9.07 13.89 12.26
C ARG A 88 8.64 12.49 11.78
N VAL A 89 9.37 11.93 10.84
CA VAL A 89 9.11 10.59 10.28
C VAL A 89 10.36 9.72 10.37
N VAL A 90 10.20 8.48 10.78
CA VAL A 90 11.25 7.47 10.74
C VAL A 90 10.97 6.51 9.61
N ILE A 91 11.94 6.30 8.73
CA ILE A 91 11.82 5.39 7.59
C ILE A 91 12.91 4.32 7.62
N SER A 92 12.69 3.19 6.95
CA SER A 92 13.77 2.21 6.73
C SER A 92 14.81 2.74 5.74
N GLY A 93 16.01 2.16 5.76
CA GLY A 93 17.07 2.47 4.80
C GLY A 93 16.79 1.98 3.37
N TYR A 94 15.69 1.25 3.15
CA TYR A 94 15.37 0.54 1.90
C TYR A 94 14.09 1.06 1.22
N GLU A 95 13.66 2.27 1.57
CA GLU A 95 12.41 2.82 1.07
C GLU A 95 12.45 3.17 -0.42
N HIS A 96 11.35 2.85 -1.10
CA HIS A 96 11.13 3.21 -2.49
C HIS A 96 10.86 4.71 -2.65
N ASN A 97 11.12 5.26 -3.83
CA ASN A 97 10.82 6.65 -4.19
C ASN A 97 9.35 7.08 -3.95
N ALA A 98 8.41 6.13 -3.96
CA ALA A 98 7.01 6.38 -3.61
C ALA A 98 6.79 6.80 -2.15
N VAL A 99 7.77 6.53 -1.27
CA VAL A 99 7.81 6.97 0.13
C VAL A 99 8.64 8.24 0.27
N THR A 100 9.86 8.25 -0.23
CA THR A 100 10.81 9.35 0.02
C THR A 100 10.39 10.65 -0.67
N ARG A 101 9.90 10.61 -1.91
CA ARG A 101 9.48 11.80 -2.65
C ARG A 101 8.32 12.56 -2.00
N PRO A 102 7.19 11.93 -1.62
CA PRO A 102 6.12 12.64 -0.95
C PRO A 102 6.53 13.20 0.41
N LEU A 103 7.40 12.53 1.17
CA LEU A 103 7.93 13.06 2.44
C LEU A 103 8.74 14.35 2.21
N HIS A 104 9.64 14.37 1.23
CA HIS A 104 10.42 15.57 0.91
C HIS A 104 9.57 16.73 0.35
N ALA A 105 8.37 16.44 -0.13
CA ALA A 105 7.44 17.46 -0.63
C ALA A 105 6.59 18.12 0.49
N ILE A 106 6.59 17.56 1.71
CA ILE A 106 5.86 18.16 2.85
C ILE A 106 6.76 19.19 3.52
N PRO A 107 6.31 20.46 3.67
CA PRO A 107 7.14 21.52 4.24
C PRO A 107 7.62 21.21 5.65
N GLY A 108 8.93 21.37 5.89
CA GLY A 108 9.54 21.27 7.23
C GLY A 108 9.60 19.86 7.82
N VAL A 109 9.24 18.82 7.07
CA VAL A 109 9.32 17.45 7.57
C VAL A 109 10.76 17.04 7.82
N THR A 110 11.01 16.44 8.97
CA THR A 110 12.29 15.83 9.34
C THR A 110 12.20 14.32 9.11
N VAL A 111 13.08 13.77 8.27
CA VAL A 111 13.15 12.33 7.99
C VAL A 111 14.38 11.74 8.64
N ALA A 112 14.17 10.80 9.57
CA ALA A 112 15.22 10.00 10.17
C ALA A 112 15.24 8.62 9.52
N VAL A 113 16.43 8.11 9.17
CA VAL A 113 16.60 6.84 8.46
C VAL A 113 17.12 5.77 9.42
N ALA A 114 16.30 4.76 9.68
CA ALA A 114 16.70 3.56 10.40
C ALA A 114 17.42 2.61 9.43
N GLY A 115 18.73 2.80 9.28
CA GLY A 115 19.59 2.00 8.41
C GLY A 115 20.31 0.90 9.19
N GLY A 116 20.70 -0.14 8.47
CA GLY A 116 21.52 -1.26 8.96
C GLY A 116 22.03 -2.08 7.78
N PRO A 117 22.97 -3.03 7.98
CA PRO A 117 23.37 -3.95 6.94
C PRO A 117 22.19 -4.80 6.47
N LEU A 118 22.15 -5.10 5.16
CA LEU A 118 21.03 -5.79 4.50
C LEU A 118 20.65 -7.14 5.15
N PHE A 119 21.61 -7.85 5.71
CA PHE A 119 21.40 -9.16 6.33
C PHE A 119 21.52 -9.14 7.86
N ALA A 120 21.37 -7.97 8.48
CA ALA A 120 21.39 -7.78 9.93
C ALA A 120 20.11 -7.10 10.41
N PRO A 121 18.95 -7.79 10.40
CA PRO A 121 17.65 -7.19 10.77
C PRO A 121 17.64 -6.66 12.20
N GLN A 122 18.41 -7.23 13.11
CA GLN A 122 18.48 -6.77 14.50
C GLN A 122 19.10 -5.37 14.60
N ASP A 123 20.07 -5.03 13.74
CA ASP A 123 20.66 -3.69 13.70
C ASP A 123 19.65 -2.65 13.20
N THR A 124 18.84 -3.03 12.22
CA THR A 124 17.74 -2.19 11.73
C THR A 124 16.68 -1.98 12.80
N LEU A 125 16.27 -3.02 13.51
CA LEU A 125 15.32 -2.91 14.64
C LEU A 125 15.89 -2.00 15.74
N ALA A 126 17.14 -2.19 16.14
CA ALA A 126 17.79 -1.33 17.12
C ALA A 126 17.90 0.15 16.64
N ALA A 127 18.02 0.37 15.33
CA ALA A 127 17.99 1.72 14.76
C ALA A 127 16.59 2.35 14.87
N PHE A 128 15.52 1.58 14.59
CA PHE A 128 14.15 2.05 14.81
C PHE A 128 13.91 2.39 16.29
N ASP A 129 14.29 1.53 17.22
CA ASP A 129 14.12 1.75 18.67
C ASP A 129 14.79 3.05 19.14
N ARG A 130 15.96 3.39 18.59
CA ARG A 130 16.67 4.63 18.92
C ARG A 130 16.04 5.87 18.28
N LEU A 131 15.45 5.74 17.11
CA LEU A 131 14.98 6.89 16.32
C LEU A 131 13.52 7.22 16.55
N ILE A 132 12.71 6.25 16.97
CA ILE A 132 11.31 6.49 17.33
C ILE A 132 11.25 7.18 18.67
N THR A 133 10.62 8.34 18.69
CA THR A 133 10.48 9.22 19.85
C THR A 133 9.02 9.66 19.98
N PRO A 134 8.58 10.20 21.12
CA PRO A 134 7.19 10.64 21.32
C PRO A 134 6.67 11.66 20.31
N ASP A 135 7.56 12.41 19.66
CA ASP A 135 7.26 13.37 18.59
C ASP A 135 7.24 12.76 17.19
N THR A 136 7.47 11.45 17.05
CA THR A 136 7.39 10.75 15.76
C THR A 136 5.96 10.69 15.27
N SER A 137 5.68 11.36 14.15
CA SER A 137 4.35 11.41 13.51
C SER A 137 4.02 10.12 12.76
N ALA A 138 5.02 9.48 12.15
CA ALA A 138 4.83 8.24 11.40
C ALA A 138 6.12 7.42 11.32
N VAL A 139 5.94 6.10 11.20
CA VAL A 139 7.01 5.15 10.90
C VAL A 139 6.65 4.45 9.59
N ILE A 140 7.58 4.40 8.65
CA ILE A 140 7.38 3.75 7.34
C ILE A 140 8.49 2.73 7.14
N CYS A 141 8.10 1.49 6.86
CA CYS A 141 9.04 0.39 6.66
C CYS A 141 8.56 -0.50 5.53
N THR A 142 9.41 -0.67 4.52
CA THR A 142 9.21 -1.70 3.48
C THR A 142 9.57 -3.06 4.09
N HIS A 143 8.65 -4.02 3.92
CA HIS A 143 8.78 -5.41 4.40
C HIS A 143 9.25 -6.32 3.26
#